data_a419ce0f2365efafc9a18493358b9e7b
#
_entry.id   a419ce0f2365efafc9a18493358b9e7b
#
_cell.length_a   1.000
_cell.length_b   1.000
_cell.length_c   1.000
_cell.angle_alpha   90.00
_cell.angle_beta   90.00
_cell.angle_gamma   90.00
#
_symmetry.space_group_name_H-M   'P 1'
#
loop_
_entity.id
_entity.type
_entity.pdbx_description
1 polymer ?
#
loop_
_entity_poly.entity_id
_entity_poly.type
_entity_poly.pdbx_seq_one_letter_code
_entity_poly.pdbx_strand_id
1 'polypeptide(L)'
;MSANNAPRIAVVGSLNMDLVLQVQHAPGPGETVLADALHLVPGGKGGNQAVACARQGAQVALFGRVGDDGYGNTLRAGLDADGI
;
A
#
# COMPACT_ATOMS: atom_id res chain seq x y z
N MET A 1 -13.06 -13.26 -18.09
CA MET A 1 -13.93 -12.07 -18.27
C MET A 1 -13.20 -11.10 -19.17
N SER A 2 -13.85 -10.57 -20.19
CA SER A 2 -13.20 -9.56 -21.05
C SER A 2 -13.09 -8.23 -20.32
N ALA A 3 -12.12 -7.40 -20.73
CA ALA A 3 -11.92 -6.06 -20.15
C ALA A 3 -13.19 -5.19 -20.26
N ASN A 4 -14.00 -5.39 -21.31
CA ASN A 4 -15.24 -4.63 -21.53
C ASN A 4 -16.33 -4.95 -20.50
N ASN A 5 -16.26 -6.11 -19.86
CA ASN A 5 -17.20 -6.56 -18.85
C ASN A 5 -16.67 -6.41 -17.42
N ALA A 6 -15.45 -5.96 -17.27
CA ALA A 6 -14.88 -5.76 -15.96
C ALA A 6 -15.58 -4.59 -15.24
N PRO A 7 -15.90 -4.74 -13.96
CA PRO A 7 -16.43 -3.62 -13.19
C PRO A 7 -15.41 -2.49 -13.10
N ARG A 8 -15.91 -1.28 -13.09
CA ARG A 8 -15.10 -0.08 -12.87
C ARG A 8 -15.33 0.41 -11.45
N ILE A 9 -14.26 0.50 -10.68
CA ILE A 9 -14.31 0.81 -9.27
C ILE A 9 -13.44 2.04 -9.01
N ALA A 10 -14.01 3.02 -8.32
CA ALA A 10 -13.28 4.16 -7.81
C ALA A 10 -13.09 3.97 -6.31
N VAL A 11 -11.85 4.07 -5.85
CA VAL A 11 -11.51 4.04 -4.43
C VAL A 11 -11.02 5.42 -4.03
N VAL A 12 -11.62 5.98 -3.00
CA VAL A 12 -11.16 7.23 -2.39
C VAL A 12 -10.66 6.87 -1.00
N GLY A 13 -9.36 6.97 -0.78
CA GLY A 13 -8.82 6.52 0.49
C GLY A 13 -7.33 6.79 0.66
N SER A 14 -6.82 6.29 1.76
CA SER A 14 -5.45 6.53 2.19
C SER A 14 -4.46 5.55 1.57
N LEU A 15 -3.26 6.06 1.38
CA LEU A 15 -2.07 5.32 1.00
C LEU A 15 -0.99 5.63 2.03
N ASN A 16 -0.24 4.61 2.45
CA ASN A 16 0.92 4.85 3.31
C ASN A 16 1.98 3.77 3.11
N MET A 17 3.17 4.09 3.55
CA MET A 17 4.27 3.13 3.61
C MET A 17 4.39 2.65 5.06
N ASP A 18 4.22 1.34 5.26
CA ASP A 18 4.42 0.73 6.58
C ASP A 18 5.90 0.40 6.75
N LEU A 19 6.48 0.88 7.83
CA LEU A 19 7.83 0.52 8.24
C LEU A 19 7.72 -0.61 9.27
N VAL A 20 8.02 -1.82 8.85
CA VAL A 20 7.88 -3.01 9.68
C VAL A 20 9.24 -3.39 10.24
N LEU A 21 9.39 -3.25 11.53
CA LEU A 21 10.62 -3.59 12.25
C LEU A 21 10.46 -4.98 12.88
N GLN A 22 11.35 -5.89 12.52
CA GLN A 22 11.40 -7.20 13.12
C GLN A 22 12.23 -7.12 14.40
N VAL A 23 11.62 -7.41 15.54
CA VAL A 23 12.26 -7.36 16.85
C VAL A 23 12.02 -8.68 17.60
N GLN A 24 12.86 -8.98 18.58
CA GLN A 24 12.70 -10.20 19.38
C GLN A 24 11.56 -10.07 20.39
N HIS A 25 11.30 -8.86 20.86
CA HIS A 25 10.15 -8.55 21.71
C HIS A 25 9.75 -7.09 21.54
N ALA A 26 8.50 -6.77 21.86
CA ALA A 26 8.03 -5.40 21.83
C ALA A 26 8.68 -4.61 22.97
N PRO A 27 9.20 -3.39 22.70
CA PRO A 27 9.82 -2.59 23.76
C PRO A 27 8.78 -2.14 24.79
N GLY A 28 9.17 -2.22 26.07
CA GLY A 28 8.41 -1.62 27.15
C GLY A 28 8.66 -0.11 27.24
N PRO A 29 7.96 0.59 28.15
CA PRO A 29 8.16 2.04 28.33
C PRO A 29 9.61 2.37 28.63
N GLY A 30 10.18 3.30 27.86
CA GLY A 30 11.58 3.75 28.01
C GLY A 30 12.64 2.75 27.56
N GLU A 31 12.25 1.61 27.03
CA GLU A 31 13.18 0.58 26.56
C GLU A 31 13.60 0.85 25.11
N THR A 32 14.89 0.62 24.82
CA THR A 32 15.41 0.62 23.45
C THR A 32 15.67 -0.81 23.02
N VAL A 33 15.07 -1.21 21.89
CA VAL A 33 15.27 -2.54 21.31
C VAL A 33 15.84 -2.35 19.91
N LEU A 34 16.90 -3.11 19.59
CA LEU A 34 17.46 -3.12 18.23
C LEU A 34 16.62 -4.04 17.34
N ALA A 35 16.30 -3.55 16.15
CA ALA A 35 15.59 -4.36 15.16
C ALA A 35 16.57 -5.26 14.39
N ASP A 36 16.15 -6.48 14.11
CA ASP A 36 16.91 -7.43 13.31
C ASP A 36 16.75 -7.15 11.81
N ALA A 37 15.62 -6.61 11.41
CA ALA A 37 15.31 -6.29 10.02
C ALA A 37 14.29 -5.15 9.93
N LEU A 38 14.34 -4.42 8.81
CA LEU A 38 13.36 -3.39 8.43
C LEU A 38 12.77 -3.79 7.08
N HIS A 39 11.44 -3.84 7.02
CA HIS A 39 10.70 -4.05 5.79
C HIS A 39 9.82 -2.85 5.50
N LEU A 40 9.83 -2.41 4.24
CA LEU A 40 8.95 -1.35 3.76
C LEU A 40 7.80 -2.00 3.00
N VAL A 41 6.58 -1.82 3.49
CA VAL A 41 5.40 -2.49 2.93
C VAL A 41 4.36 -1.43 2.56
N PRO A 42 3.97 -1.36 1.27
CA PRO A 42 2.87 -0.49 0.89
C PRO A 42 1.61 -0.84 1.66
N GLY A 43 0.94 0.16 2.21
CA GLY A 43 -0.23 -0.01 3.05
C GLY A 43 -1.26 1.08 2.85
N GLY A 44 -2.13 1.21 3.82
CA GLY A 44 -3.29 2.06 3.77
C GLY A 44 -4.53 1.31 3.31
N LYS A 45 -5.66 1.58 3.95
CA LYS A 45 -6.90 0.86 3.64
C LYS A 45 -7.33 1.08 2.19
N GLY A 46 -7.23 2.32 1.70
CA GLY A 46 -7.55 2.65 0.32
C GLY A 46 -6.66 1.93 -0.68
N GLY A 47 -5.35 1.95 -0.45
CA GLY A 47 -4.40 1.23 -1.30
C GLY A 47 -4.66 -0.27 -1.33
N ASN A 48 -4.89 -0.87 -0.18
CA ASN A 48 -5.15 -2.31 -0.07
C ASN A 48 -6.46 -2.70 -0.78
N GLN A 49 -7.51 -1.89 -0.66
CA GLN A 49 -8.77 -2.11 -1.36
C GLN A 49 -8.59 -2.02 -2.88
N ALA A 50 -7.88 -1.01 -3.35
CA ALA A 50 -7.65 -0.81 -4.78
C ALA A 50 -6.88 -1.99 -5.38
N VAL A 51 -5.81 -2.42 -4.73
CA VAL A 51 -5.00 -3.55 -5.18
C VAL A 51 -5.82 -4.84 -5.20
N ALA A 52 -6.59 -5.11 -4.15
CA ALA A 52 -7.43 -6.29 -4.10
C ALA A 52 -8.45 -6.32 -5.23
N CYS A 53 -9.11 -5.18 -5.51
CA CYS A 53 -10.05 -5.07 -6.61
C CYS A 53 -9.38 -5.27 -7.97
N ALA A 54 -8.23 -4.65 -8.19
CA ALA A 54 -7.49 -4.78 -9.45
C ALA A 54 -7.06 -6.22 -9.71
N ARG A 55 -6.58 -6.91 -8.68
CA ARG A 55 -6.16 -8.31 -8.78
C ARG A 55 -7.32 -9.27 -9.01
N GLN A 56 -8.54 -8.87 -8.72
CA GLN A 56 -9.76 -9.62 -9.04
C GLN A 56 -10.32 -9.28 -10.42
N GLY A 57 -9.65 -8.45 -11.19
CA GLY A 57 -10.02 -8.15 -12.57
C GLY A 57 -10.81 -6.85 -12.77
N ALA A 58 -11.03 -6.07 -11.73
CA ALA A 58 -11.70 -4.77 -11.89
C ALA A 58 -10.77 -3.74 -12.54
N GLN A 59 -11.37 -2.77 -13.21
CA GLN A 59 -10.69 -1.53 -13.62
C GLN A 59 -10.79 -0.55 -12.46
N VAL A 60 -9.66 -0.18 -11.89
CA VAL A 60 -9.62 0.62 -10.66
C VAL A 60 -9.00 1.97 -10.91
N ALA A 61 -9.66 3.02 -10.40
CA ALA A 61 -9.08 4.33 -10.22
C ALA A 61 -8.98 4.61 -8.71
N LEU A 62 -7.82 5.05 -8.26
CA LEU A 62 -7.60 5.41 -6.87
C LEU A 62 -7.37 6.91 -6.75
N PHE A 63 -8.14 7.53 -5.87
CA PHE A 63 -8.03 8.94 -5.53
C PHE A 63 -7.49 9.04 -4.10
N GLY A 64 -6.26 9.48 -3.99
CA GLY A 64 -5.58 9.61 -2.71
C GLY A 64 -4.43 10.62 -2.81
N ARG A 65 -3.63 10.67 -1.78
CA ARG A 65 -2.44 11.52 -1.75
C ARG A 65 -1.26 10.75 -1.23
N VAL A 66 -0.12 11.04 -1.82
CA VAL A 66 1.19 10.56 -1.35
C VAL A 66 2.13 11.74 -1.25
N GLY A 67 3.20 11.60 -0.48
CA GLY A 67 4.23 12.62 -0.40
C GLY A 67 5.02 12.75 -1.69
N ASP A 68 5.58 13.92 -1.92
CA ASP A 68 6.54 14.16 -2.99
C ASP A 68 7.93 13.75 -2.50
N ASP A 69 8.11 12.44 -2.31
CA ASP A 69 9.31 11.83 -1.73
C ASP A 69 9.49 10.40 -2.25
N GLY A 70 10.52 9.72 -1.77
CA GLY A 70 10.84 8.36 -2.19
C GLY A 70 9.73 7.36 -1.88
N TYR A 71 9.10 7.46 -0.72
CA TYR A 71 7.97 6.59 -0.36
C TYR A 71 6.77 6.84 -1.29
N GLY A 72 6.44 8.08 -1.55
CA GLY A 72 5.37 8.44 -2.47
C GLY A 72 5.61 7.89 -3.87
N ASN A 73 6.82 8.01 -4.37
CA ASN A 73 7.20 7.48 -5.68
C ASN A 73 7.09 5.95 -5.73
N THR A 74 7.53 5.27 -4.68
CA THR A 74 7.43 3.81 -4.58
C THR A 74 5.97 3.35 -4.55
N LEU A 75 5.11 4.04 -3.78
CA LEU A 75 3.69 3.72 -3.72
C LEU A 75 3.01 3.89 -5.07
N ARG A 76 3.29 4.98 -5.78
CA ARG A 76 2.74 5.21 -7.13
C ARG A 76 3.20 4.15 -8.12
N ALA A 77 4.49 3.82 -8.12
CA ALA A 77 5.03 2.80 -9.01
C ALA A 77 4.39 1.43 -8.77
N GLY A 78 4.13 1.07 -7.52
CA GLY A 78 3.46 -0.18 -7.18
C GLY A 78 2.02 -0.24 -7.69
N LEU A 79 1.29 0.87 -7.58
CA LEU A 79 -0.07 0.96 -8.12
C LEU A 79 -0.07 0.89 -9.65
N ASP A 80 0.84 1.59 -10.31
CA ASP A 80 0.99 1.53 -11.77
C ASP A 80 1.27 0.10 -12.23
N ALA A 81 2.10 -0.65 -11.51
CA ALA A 81 2.40 -2.04 -11.82
C ALA A 81 1.17 -2.95 -11.72
N ASP A 82 0.21 -2.62 -10.87
CA ASP A 82 -1.08 -3.32 -10.75
C ASP A 82 -2.15 -2.76 -11.70
N GLY A 83 -1.81 -1.81 -12.55
CA GLY A 83 -2.73 -1.23 -13.53
C GLY A 83 -3.72 -0.22 -12.97
N ILE A 84 -3.40 0.35 -11.81
CA ILE A 84 -4.28 1.29 -11.11
C ILE A 84 -3.92 2.72 -11.48
#